data_5eab836a5db5c589476712144d7e785a
#
_entry.id   5eab836a5db5c589476712144d7e785a
#
_cell.length_a   1.000
_cell.length_b   1.000
_cell.length_c   1.000
_cell.angle_alpha   90.00
_cell.angle_beta   90.00
_cell.angle_gamma   90.00
#
_symmetry.space_group_name_H-M   'P 1'
#
loop_
_entity.id
_entity.type
_entity.pdbx_description
1 polymer ?
#
loop_
_entity_poly.entity_id
_entity_poly.type
_entity_poly.pdbx_seq_one_letter_code
_entity_poly.pdbx_strand_id
1 'polypeptide(L)'
;MSRMFGTDGVRGVAGAELTIELATKLGQAGAYVLTKEQEHQPTLIVGCDTRISGGMLANALMAGICSVGANAIYVGVMPTPAIAYLTRKHKVDAGVVISASHNPMEFNGIKFFNGDGYKLSDALEDEIEELIRNNMKDVVLPIGSGVGRIDYRFDLRDEYVKFMKKCVPVDLTGMKIVIDCAEGASHYTSVKTLKDLGANLVAIHTKPDGTNINANCGSTHMEELQARVVYEKADVGLAFDGDADRMLAVDEKGNLVDGDQLMAICGCYMKKKGTLKKNTIVVTVMTNLGFSLMGEREGIHVEKTKVGDRYVLENMLENGYNIGGEQSGHIIFLDDNTTGDGLLSGLHLLQVMKETGRKLSELAEVMEVLPQALVNAKVPNHKKEKFMEYTEIAEAIKALEEKFNGEGRVLIRPSGTEPLVRVMIEGKNQSEIEEEAQKLAELITNTML
;
A
#
# COMPACT_ATOMS: atom_id res chain seq x y z
N MET A 1 -1.26 27.76 2.47
CA MET A 1 -0.11 26.87 2.19
C MET A 1 -0.70 25.48 1.91
N SER A 2 -0.10 24.71 1.03
CA SER A 2 -0.54 23.31 0.80
C SER A 2 -0.35 22.50 2.08
N ARG A 3 -1.17 21.44 2.25
CA ARG A 3 -1.03 20.48 3.33
C ARG A 3 0.31 19.73 3.18
N MET A 4 1.00 19.50 4.28
CA MET A 4 2.30 18.83 4.31
C MET A 4 2.13 17.32 4.24
N PHE A 5 1.15 16.79 4.96
CA PHE A 5 0.79 15.38 4.91
C PHE A 5 -0.04 15.08 3.65
N GLY A 6 0.45 14.13 2.85
CA GLY A 6 -0.32 13.50 1.77
C GLY A 6 -1.17 12.34 2.30
N THR A 7 -1.68 11.51 1.40
CA THR A 7 -2.45 10.30 1.76
C THR A 7 -1.60 9.25 2.49
N ASP A 8 -0.26 9.37 2.44
CA ASP A 8 0.67 8.37 2.97
C ASP A 8 1.90 9.06 3.61
N GLY A 9 1.66 9.94 4.56
CA GLY A 9 2.68 10.67 5.30
C GLY A 9 3.26 11.89 4.57
N VAL A 10 4.40 12.37 5.04
CA VAL A 10 5.14 13.49 4.45
C VAL A 10 6.18 12.94 3.49
N ARG A 11 6.11 13.26 2.21
CA ARG A 11 7.02 12.79 1.16
C ARG A 11 7.72 13.94 0.45
N GLY A 12 8.93 13.69 -0.06
CA GLY A 12 9.65 14.66 -0.89
C GLY A 12 11.02 14.12 -1.32
N VAL A 13 11.71 14.90 -2.14
CA VAL A 13 13.11 14.63 -2.52
C VAL A 13 13.98 14.79 -1.27
N ALA A 14 14.65 13.70 -0.89
CA ALA A 14 15.48 13.67 0.33
C ALA A 14 16.65 14.66 0.25
N GLY A 15 16.80 15.49 1.28
CA GLY A 15 17.81 16.52 1.36
C GLY A 15 17.43 17.86 0.70
N ALA A 16 16.41 17.88 -0.16
CA ALA A 16 15.94 19.11 -0.79
C ALA A 16 14.57 19.55 -0.22
N GLU A 17 13.59 18.67 -0.27
CA GLU A 17 12.22 18.91 0.24
C GLU A 17 12.03 18.27 1.61
N LEU A 18 12.41 17.00 1.74
CA LEU A 18 12.45 16.27 3.02
C LEU A 18 13.86 16.41 3.62
N THR A 19 14.06 17.51 4.34
CA THR A 19 15.35 17.87 4.95
C THR A 19 15.52 17.29 6.35
N ILE A 20 16.74 17.30 6.88
CA ILE A 20 17.02 16.90 8.27
C ILE A 20 16.31 17.78 9.30
N GLU A 21 16.14 19.08 9.01
CA GLU A 21 15.41 20.03 9.84
C GLU A 21 13.92 19.65 9.90
N LEU A 22 13.34 19.32 8.75
CA LEU A 22 11.95 18.87 8.68
C LEU A 22 11.76 17.54 9.40
N ALA A 23 12.66 16.57 9.18
CA ALA A 23 12.62 15.27 9.86
C ALA A 23 12.73 15.43 11.38
N THR A 24 13.59 16.33 11.88
CA THR A 24 13.70 16.64 13.32
C THR A 24 12.39 17.22 13.85
N LYS A 25 11.80 18.20 13.15
CA LYS A 25 10.52 18.79 13.54
C LYS A 25 9.37 17.78 13.51
N LEU A 26 9.32 16.90 12.51
CA LEU A 26 8.35 15.81 12.47
C LEU A 26 8.51 14.86 13.65
N GLY A 27 9.76 14.53 14.03
CA GLY A 27 10.03 13.74 15.23
C GLY A 27 9.56 14.43 16.51
N GLN A 28 9.81 15.73 16.66
CA GLN A 28 9.36 16.52 17.81
C GLN A 28 7.84 16.59 17.87
N ALA A 29 7.21 17.07 16.81
CA ALA A 29 5.77 17.29 16.78
C ALA A 29 4.98 15.98 16.85
N GLY A 30 5.43 14.95 16.10
CA GLY A 30 4.79 13.64 16.12
C GLY A 30 4.86 12.98 17.48
N ALA A 31 6.03 12.95 18.12
CA ALA A 31 6.16 12.41 19.47
C ALA A 31 5.31 13.21 20.47
N TYR A 32 5.34 14.52 20.43
CA TYR A 32 4.56 15.35 21.33
C TYR A 32 3.05 15.12 21.19
N VAL A 33 2.51 15.18 19.97
CA VAL A 33 1.06 15.04 19.71
C VAL A 33 0.56 13.65 20.10
N LEU A 34 1.33 12.60 19.74
CA LEU A 34 0.91 11.21 19.96
C LEU A 34 1.07 10.73 21.39
N THR A 35 1.78 11.50 22.23
CA THR A 35 2.11 11.06 23.59
C THR A 35 1.76 12.07 24.70
N LYS A 36 1.19 13.23 24.36
CA LYS A 36 0.87 14.31 25.32
C LYS A 36 -0.07 13.91 26.45
N GLU A 37 -0.87 12.87 26.28
CA GLU A 37 -1.81 12.36 27.27
C GLU A 37 -1.26 11.16 28.07
N GLN A 38 -0.01 10.74 27.82
CA GLN A 38 0.59 9.62 28.51
C GLN A 38 1.18 10.03 29.86
N GLU A 39 0.94 9.21 30.88
CA GLU A 39 1.50 9.40 32.23
C GLU A 39 2.88 8.75 32.40
N HIS A 40 3.30 7.90 31.45
CA HIS A 40 4.61 7.22 31.44
C HIS A 40 5.57 7.91 30.44
N GLN A 41 6.85 7.59 30.51
CA GLN A 41 7.82 8.05 29.52
C GLN A 41 7.52 7.40 28.17
N PRO A 42 7.15 8.20 27.14
CA PRO A 42 6.70 7.67 25.88
C PRO A 42 7.82 6.97 25.10
N THR A 43 7.43 6.03 24.24
CA THR A 43 8.38 5.28 23.40
C THR A 43 7.83 5.13 21.99
N LEU A 44 8.65 5.42 20.98
CA LEU A 44 8.31 5.23 19.57
C LEU A 44 9.24 4.21 18.92
N ILE A 45 8.70 3.33 18.06
CA ILE A 45 9.50 2.46 17.19
C ILE A 45 9.75 3.18 15.86
N VAL A 46 11.01 3.16 15.38
CA VAL A 46 11.43 3.78 14.12
C VAL A 46 12.10 2.74 13.24
N GLY A 47 11.61 2.57 12.01
CA GLY A 47 12.22 1.75 10.98
C GLY A 47 12.34 2.50 9.66
N CYS A 48 13.09 1.94 8.71
CA CYS A 48 13.25 2.52 7.38
C CYS A 48 13.28 1.44 6.29
N ASP A 49 13.12 1.85 5.04
CA ASP A 49 13.47 1.03 3.88
C ASP A 49 14.98 1.07 3.60
N THR A 50 15.40 0.59 2.44
CA THR A 50 16.80 0.45 2.08
C THR A 50 17.43 1.69 1.47
N ARG A 51 16.73 2.81 1.32
CA ARG A 51 17.22 4.06 0.72
C ARG A 51 18.44 4.60 1.50
N ILE A 52 19.44 5.07 0.78
CA ILE A 52 20.64 5.67 1.39
C ILE A 52 20.32 6.85 2.32
N SER A 53 19.28 7.61 2.01
CA SER A 53 18.79 8.72 2.84
C SER A 53 18.11 8.27 4.13
N GLY A 54 17.73 7.00 4.25
CA GLY A 54 17.01 6.46 5.41
C GLY A 54 17.73 6.67 6.72
N GLY A 55 19.04 6.36 6.78
CA GLY A 55 19.82 6.52 7.99
C GLY A 55 19.95 7.99 8.44
N MET A 56 20.14 8.91 7.50
CA MET A 56 20.21 10.36 7.78
C MET A 56 18.90 10.87 8.38
N LEU A 57 17.78 10.55 7.73
CA LEU A 57 16.46 10.99 8.18
C LEU A 57 16.03 10.32 9.50
N ALA A 58 16.38 9.03 9.71
CA ALA A 58 16.09 8.31 10.95
C ALA A 58 16.82 8.96 12.15
N ASN A 59 18.09 9.28 12.01
CA ASN A 59 18.83 9.94 13.09
C ASN A 59 18.28 11.33 13.41
N ALA A 60 17.92 12.12 12.41
CA ALA A 60 17.31 13.44 12.61
C ALA A 60 15.94 13.34 13.30
N LEU A 61 15.08 12.41 12.84
CA LEU A 61 13.77 12.13 13.44
C LEU A 61 13.89 11.69 14.90
N MET A 62 14.78 10.73 15.19
CA MET A 62 14.98 10.20 16.54
C MET A 62 15.56 11.27 17.49
N ALA A 63 16.46 12.14 17.01
CA ALA A 63 16.91 13.27 17.78
C ALA A 63 15.74 14.20 18.16
N GLY A 64 14.82 14.45 17.22
CA GLY A 64 13.57 15.17 17.47
C GLY A 64 12.71 14.50 18.54
N ILE A 65 12.44 13.20 18.41
CA ILE A 65 11.68 12.39 19.37
C ILE A 65 12.29 12.51 20.78
N CYS A 66 13.59 12.29 20.91
CA CYS A 66 14.29 12.34 22.19
C CYS A 66 14.29 13.75 22.81
N SER A 67 14.33 14.80 21.99
CA SER A 67 14.35 16.18 22.48
C SER A 67 13.07 16.61 23.19
N VAL A 68 11.94 15.94 22.94
CA VAL A 68 10.68 16.18 23.65
C VAL A 68 10.42 15.18 24.78
N GLY A 69 11.39 14.34 25.13
CA GLY A 69 11.34 13.44 26.27
C GLY A 69 10.85 12.01 25.95
N ALA A 70 10.51 11.72 24.70
CA ALA A 70 10.13 10.39 24.29
C ALA A 70 11.37 9.52 23.94
N ASN A 71 11.31 8.22 24.20
CA ASN A 71 12.33 7.28 23.76
C ASN A 71 12.11 6.86 22.31
N ALA A 72 13.18 6.52 21.61
CA ALA A 72 13.13 5.96 20.27
C ALA A 72 13.78 4.55 20.25
N ILE A 73 13.09 3.57 19.67
CA ILE A 73 13.63 2.24 19.41
C ILE A 73 13.87 2.12 17.89
N TYR A 74 15.14 2.13 17.48
CA TYR A 74 15.50 1.95 16.07
C TYR A 74 15.63 0.48 15.73
N VAL A 75 14.84 0.03 14.75
CA VAL A 75 14.79 -1.38 14.34
C VAL A 75 15.51 -1.65 13.00
N GLY A 76 16.06 -0.59 12.38
CA GLY A 76 16.77 -0.69 11.10
C GLY A 76 15.84 -0.86 9.90
N VAL A 77 16.30 -1.61 8.90
CA VAL A 77 15.53 -1.87 7.69
C VAL A 77 14.43 -2.87 7.97
N MET A 78 13.19 -2.43 7.81
CA MET A 78 11.98 -3.20 8.10
C MET A 78 10.86 -2.86 7.12
N PRO A 79 10.03 -3.84 6.71
CA PRO A 79 8.77 -3.57 6.02
C PRO A 79 7.86 -2.61 6.79
N THR A 80 7.15 -1.75 6.08
CA THR A 80 6.13 -0.86 6.68
C THR A 80 5.14 -1.61 7.58
N PRO A 81 4.52 -2.73 7.16
CA PRO A 81 3.61 -3.49 8.02
C PRO A 81 4.27 -4.10 9.26
N ALA A 82 5.58 -4.35 9.21
CA ALA A 82 6.29 -4.85 10.39
C ALA A 82 6.36 -3.79 11.50
N ILE A 83 6.48 -2.49 11.16
CA ILE A 83 6.45 -1.42 12.14
C ILE A 83 5.06 -1.32 12.79
N ALA A 84 3.99 -1.37 12.02
CA ALA A 84 2.63 -1.41 12.55
C ALA A 84 2.41 -2.58 13.53
N TYR A 85 2.90 -3.78 13.17
CA TYR A 85 2.86 -4.95 14.04
C TYR A 85 3.68 -4.77 15.34
N LEU A 86 4.94 -4.33 15.22
CA LEU A 86 5.84 -4.18 16.37
C LEU A 86 5.33 -3.11 17.34
N THR A 87 4.73 -2.02 16.83
CA THR A 87 4.10 -0.98 17.65
C THR A 87 3.05 -1.59 18.58
N ARG A 88 2.12 -2.37 18.03
CA ARG A 88 1.09 -3.08 18.82
C ARG A 88 1.69 -4.15 19.75
N LYS A 89 2.64 -4.92 19.23
CA LYS A 89 3.25 -6.05 19.93
C LYS A 89 3.99 -5.61 21.19
N HIS A 90 4.76 -4.52 21.08
CA HIS A 90 5.54 -3.98 22.20
C HIS A 90 4.78 -2.94 23.01
N LYS A 91 3.52 -2.62 22.61
CA LYS A 91 2.66 -1.64 23.29
C LYS A 91 3.38 -0.30 23.48
N VAL A 92 4.09 0.12 22.43
CA VAL A 92 4.69 1.45 22.38
C VAL A 92 3.67 2.48 21.86
N ASP A 93 3.89 3.75 22.13
CA ASP A 93 2.90 4.80 21.91
C ASP A 93 2.70 5.14 20.43
N ALA A 94 3.73 4.94 19.61
CA ALA A 94 3.65 5.14 18.17
C ALA A 94 4.72 4.36 17.41
N GLY A 95 4.49 4.21 16.09
CA GLY A 95 5.45 3.70 15.13
C GLY A 95 5.74 4.71 14.04
N VAL A 96 6.97 4.72 13.53
CA VAL A 96 7.37 5.58 12.41
C VAL A 96 8.14 4.78 11.38
N VAL A 97 7.78 4.97 10.11
CA VAL A 97 8.47 4.37 8.97
C VAL A 97 9.04 5.47 8.09
N ILE A 98 10.29 5.31 7.72
CA ILE A 98 10.98 6.19 6.78
C ILE A 98 11.09 5.47 5.44
N SER A 99 10.18 5.80 4.53
CA SER A 99 10.07 5.22 3.19
C SER A 99 9.21 6.07 2.27
N ALA A 100 9.49 5.99 0.97
CA ALA A 100 8.63 6.50 -0.10
C ALA A 100 8.05 5.36 -0.97
N SER A 101 7.88 4.15 -0.41
CA SER A 101 7.25 2.98 -1.06
C SER A 101 7.92 2.68 -2.42
N HIS A 102 7.17 2.75 -3.51
CA HIS A 102 7.60 2.42 -4.87
C HIS A 102 8.33 3.56 -5.62
N ASN A 103 8.49 4.73 -5.01
CA ASN A 103 9.19 5.84 -5.65
C ASN A 103 10.69 5.54 -5.87
N PRO A 104 11.36 6.22 -6.84
CA PRO A 104 12.81 6.16 -7.02
C PRO A 104 13.59 6.56 -5.78
N MET A 105 14.88 6.26 -5.74
CA MET A 105 15.73 6.37 -4.54
C MET A 105 15.93 7.81 -4.04
N GLU A 106 15.78 8.81 -4.91
CA GLU A 106 15.88 10.23 -4.59
C GLU A 106 14.79 10.71 -3.62
N PHE A 107 13.63 10.06 -3.67
CA PHE A 107 12.52 10.36 -2.78
C PHE A 107 12.64 9.61 -1.46
N ASN A 108 12.08 10.19 -0.40
CA ASN A 108 11.82 9.49 0.85
C ASN A 108 10.53 10.04 1.48
N GLY A 109 10.09 9.42 2.57
CA GLY A 109 8.88 9.82 3.29
C GLY A 109 8.97 9.47 4.77
N ILE A 110 8.10 10.08 5.55
CA ILE A 110 7.93 9.79 6.99
C ILE A 110 6.47 9.54 7.25
N LYS A 111 6.14 8.32 7.67
CA LYS A 111 4.79 7.83 7.96
C LYS A 111 4.68 7.50 9.44
N PHE A 112 3.58 7.90 10.07
CA PHE A 112 3.31 7.61 11.46
C PHE A 112 2.20 6.58 11.63
N PHE A 113 2.33 5.76 12.66
CA PHE A 113 1.30 4.86 13.18
C PHE A 113 1.02 5.23 14.64
N ASN A 114 -0.24 5.19 15.04
CA ASN A 114 -0.61 5.29 16.45
C ASN A 114 -0.25 4.02 17.24
N GLY A 115 -0.46 4.01 18.56
CA GLY A 115 -0.15 2.87 19.42
C GLY A 115 -0.87 1.56 19.05
N ASP A 116 -2.01 1.67 18.36
CA ASP A 116 -2.77 0.51 17.85
C ASP A 116 -2.27 0.03 16.48
N GLY A 117 -1.23 0.66 15.92
CA GLY A 117 -0.64 0.29 14.63
C GLY A 117 -1.46 0.74 13.41
N TYR A 118 -2.35 1.70 13.56
CA TYR A 118 -3.08 2.32 12.46
C TYR A 118 -2.42 3.62 12.01
N LYS A 119 -2.56 3.96 10.73
CA LYS A 119 -2.17 5.29 10.21
C LYS A 119 -2.92 6.40 10.99
N LEU A 120 -2.31 7.58 11.08
CA LEU A 120 -2.91 8.69 11.81
C LEU A 120 -4.20 9.19 11.12
N SER A 121 -5.11 9.75 11.94
CA SER A 121 -6.25 10.49 11.41
C SER A 121 -5.81 11.86 10.88
N ASP A 122 -6.60 12.47 9.96
CA ASP A 122 -6.34 13.82 9.47
C ASP A 122 -6.20 14.85 10.61
N ALA A 123 -6.99 14.70 11.66
CA ALA A 123 -6.94 15.61 12.82
C ALA A 123 -5.57 15.56 13.53
N LEU A 124 -4.98 14.37 13.70
CA LEU A 124 -3.65 14.23 14.30
C LEU A 124 -2.55 14.74 13.37
N GLU A 125 -2.66 14.48 12.08
CA GLU A 125 -1.72 15.01 11.09
C GLU A 125 -1.77 16.52 11.01
N ASP A 126 -2.96 17.14 11.05
CA ASP A 126 -3.16 18.58 11.04
C ASP A 126 -2.58 19.22 12.32
N GLU A 127 -2.73 18.58 13.48
CA GLU A 127 -2.14 19.05 14.74
C GLU A 127 -0.60 19.01 14.71
N ILE A 128 -0.01 17.95 14.16
CA ILE A 128 1.44 17.85 13.96
C ILE A 128 1.91 18.98 13.03
N GLU A 129 1.19 19.20 11.94
CA GLU A 129 1.52 20.22 10.94
C GLU A 129 1.44 21.64 11.53
N GLU A 130 0.43 21.91 12.35
CA GLU A 130 0.27 23.20 13.03
C GLU A 130 1.44 23.47 13.98
N LEU A 131 1.86 22.51 14.79
CA LEU A 131 3.02 22.65 15.67
C LEU A 131 4.30 22.96 14.89
N ILE A 132 4.53 22.27 13.75
CA ILE A 132 5.69 22.52 12.90
C ILE A 132 5.65 23.94 12.33
N ARG A 133 4.49 24.39 11.83
CA ARG A 133 4.31 25.74 11.28
C ARG A 133 4.52 26.84 12.32
N ASN A 134 4.14 26.57 13.56
CA ASN A 134 4.32 27.47 14.70
C ASN A 134 5.72 27.36 15.34
N ASN A 135 6.68 26.64 14.68
CA ASN A 135 8.03 26.40 15.18
C ASN A 135 8.08 25.82 16.60
N MET A 136 7.15 24.95 16.97
CA MET A 136 7.10 24.27 18.28
C MET A 136 7.04 25.21 19.48
N LYS A 137 6.52 26.45 19.34
CA LYS A 137 6.59 27.51 20.37
C LYS A 137 5.99 27.12 21.71
N ASP A 138 4.95 26.27 21.68
CA ASP A 138 4.19 25.89 22.88
C ASP A 138 4.70 24.58 23.51
N VAL A 139 5.76 23.98 22.93
CA VAL A 139 6.35 22.74 23.43
C VAL A 139 7.50 23.03 24.36
N VAL A 140 7.32 22.63 25.63
CA VAL A 140 8.40 22.73 26.63
C VAL A 140 9.35 21.56 26.48
N LEU A 141 10.60 21.87 26.14
CA LEU A 141 11.63 20.83 26.00
C LEU A 141 12.18 20.44 27.38
N PRO A 142 12.21 19.14 27.70
CA PRO A 142 12.76 18.65 28.95
C PRO A 142 14.30 18.82 28.99
N ILE A 143 14.86 18.87 30.19
CA ILE A 143 16.31 18.97 30.44
C ILE A 143 16.80 17.78 31.29
N GLY A 144 18.09 17.53 31.26
CA GLY A 144 18.74 16.52 32.09
C GLY A 144 18.14 15.14 31.89
N SER A 145 17.65 14.50 32.95
CA SER A 145 17.09 13.16 32.92
C SER A 145 15.73 13.06 32.22
N GLY A 146 15.12 14.17 31.84
CA GLY A 146 13.87 14.19 31.08
C GLY A 146 14.05 14.00 29.57
N VAL A 147 15.30 14.06 29.04
CA VAL A 147 15.59 13.79 27.63
C VAL A 147 15.43 12.30 27.34
N GLY A 148 14.83 11.95 26.19
CA GLY A 148 14.65 10.57 25.76
C GLY A 148 15.95 9.86 25.37
N ARG A 149 15.86 8.54 25.18
CA ARG A 149 16.99 7.69 24.78
C ARG A 149 16.73 7.05 23.43
N ILE A 150 17.82 6.65 22.75
CA ILE A 150 17.74 5.83 21.53
C ILE A 150 18.28 4.44 21.87
N ASP A 151 17.43 3.42 21.63
CA ASP A 151 17.80 2.02 21.70
C ASP A 151 17.82 1.40 20.32
N TYR A 152 18.74 0.47 20.05
CA TYR A 152 18.88 -0.22 18.77
C TYR A 152 18.48 -1.68 18.93
N ARG A 153 17.42 -2.09 18.22
CA ARG A 153 16.81 -3.42 18.34
C ARG A 153 16.62 -4.09 16.96
N PHE A 154 17.75 -4.39 16.31
CA PHE A 154 17.75 -5.08 15.02
C PHE A 154 17.24 -6.52 15.07
N ASP A 155 17.19 -7.14 16.26
CA ASP A 155 16.63 -8.46 16.52
C ASP A 155 15.10 -8.53 16.29
N LEU A 156 14.39 -7.41 16.36
CA LEU A 156 12.94 -7.36 16.21
C LEU A 156 12.45 -7.77 14.81
N ARG A 157 13.32 -7.77 13.80
CA ARG A 157 13.00 -8.32 12.48
C ARG A 157 12.62 -9.81 12.52
N ASP A 158 13.24 -10.56 13.41
CA ASP A 158 12.92 -11.99 13.59
C ASP A 158 11.58 -12.21 14.33
N GLU A 159 11.12 -11.23 15.10
CA GLU A 159 9.77 -11.27 15.67
C GLU A 159 8.70 -11.15 14.59
N TYR A 160 8.90 -10.26 13.61
CA TYR A 160 7.99 -10.16 12.48
C TYR A 160 7.98 -11.45 11.63
N VAL A 161 9.14 -12.06 11.37
CA VAL A 161 9.21 -13.37 10.70
C VAL A 161 8.42 -14.45 11.46
N LYS A 162 8.55 -14.50 12.81
CA LYS A 162 7.77 -15.43 13.64
C LYS A 162 6.28 -15.14 13.58
N PHE A 163 5.92 -13.86 13.55
CA PHE A 163 4.52 -13.42 13.44
C PHE A 163 3.91 -13.90 12.12
N MET A 164 4.55 -13.66 10.98
CA MET A 164 4.08 -14.11 9.67
C MET A 164 3.82 -15.63 9.64
N LYS A 165 4.77 -16.42 10.13
CA LYS A 165 4.62 -17.88 10.21
C LYS A 165 3.49 -18.33 11.13
N LYS A 166 3.12 -17.51 12.11
CA LYS A 166 2.01 -17.79 13.01
C LYS A 166 0.66 -17.42 12.40
N CYS A 167 0.59 -16.29 11.68
CA CYS A 167 -0.65 -15.86 11.02
C CYS A 167 -1.09 -16.86 9.95
N VAL A 168 -0.15 -17.31 9.12
CA VAL A 168 -0.43 -18.27 8.03
C VAL A 168 0.50 -19.49 8.19
N PRO A 169 0.10 -20.50 8.99
CA PRO A 169 0.92 -21.69 9.22
C PRO A 169 0.80 -22.67 8.03
N VAL A 170 1.46 -22.35 6.91
CA VAL A 170 1.46 -23.15 5.68
C VAL A 170 2.80 -23.90 5.52
N ASP A 171 2.75 -25.16 5.12
CA ASP A 171 3.94 -25.93 4.70
C ASP A 171 4.16 -25.76 3.20
N LEU A 172 5.23 -25.06 2.83
CA LEU A 172 5.60 -24.78 1.43
C LEU A 172 6.57 -25.81 0.84
N THR A 173 6.83 -26.91 1.54
CA THR A 173 7.69 -28.01 1.02
C THR A 173 7.19 -28.49 -0.32
N GLY A 174 8.11 -28.57 -1.31
CA GLY A 174 7.84 -28.97 -2.68
C GLY A 174 7.33 -27.85 -3.60
N MET A 175 7.02 -26.65 -3.08
CA MET A 175 6.64 -25.52 -3.89
C MET A 175 7.88 -24.68 -4.28
N LYS A 176 8.07 -24.44 -5.58
CA LYS A 176 9.13 -23.58 -6.09
C LYS A 176 8.61 -22.16 -6.31
N ILE A 177 9.19 -21.20 -5.59
CA ILE A 177 8.75 -19.81 -5.57
C ILE A 177 9.89 -18.90 -6.02
N VAL A 178 9.60 -17.96 -6.92
CA VAL A 178 10.51 -16.84 -7.22
C VAL A 178 9.99 -15.61 -6.50
N ILE A 179 10.87 -14.90 -5.79
CA ILE A 179 10.50 -13.59 -5.21
C ILE A 179 11.39 -12.47 -5.72
N ASP A 180 10.79 -11.33 -5.97
CA ASP A 180 11.45 -10.06 -6.23
C ASP A 180 11.25 -9.14 -5.02
N CYS A 181 12.35 -8.80 -4.35
CA CYS A 181 12.32 -7.96 -3.15
C CYS A 181 12.54 -6.47 -3.45
N ALA A 182 12.49 -6.04 -4.71
CA ALA A 182 12.64 -4.64 -5.13
C ALA A 182 13.92 -3.94 -4.60
N GLU A 183 14.98 -4.69 -4.23
CA GLU A 183 16.11 -4.18 -3.44
C GLU A 183 15.64 -3.41 -2.18
N GLY A 184 14.44 -3.75 -1.68
CA GLY A 184 13.70 -3.07 -0.63
C GLY A 184 13.70 -3.78 0.72
N ALA A 185 12.80 -3.35 1.58
CA ALA A 185 12.71 -3.77 2.98
C ALA A 185 12.35 -5.24 3.18
N SER A 186 11.77 -5.90 2.16
CA SER A 186 11.39 -7.33 2.19
C SER A 186 12.57 -8.30 2.08
N HIS A 187 13.76 -7.82 1.64
CA HIS A 187 14.92 -8.66 1.29
C HIS A 187 15.35 -9.66 2.37
N TYR A 188 15.18 -9.33 3.63
CA TYR A 188 15.45 -10.24 4.75
C TYR A 188 14.22 -11.01 5.19
N THR A 189 13.14 -10.30 5.50
CA THR A 189 11.96 -10.87 6.16
C THR A 189 11.21 -11.85 5.28
N SER A 190 10.98 -11.50 4.00
CA SER A 190 10.28 -12.38 3.05
C SER A 190 11.12 -13.60 2.70
N VAL A 191 12.41 -13.40 2.41
CA VAL A 191 13.34 -14.51 2.13
C VAL A 191 13.40 -15.50 3.28
N LYS A 192 13.55 -15.00 4.51
CA LYS A 192 13.64 -15.86 5.70
C LYS A 192 12.34 -16.58 5.97
N THR A 193 11.20 -15.87 5.90
CA THR A 193 9.89 -16.48 6.17
C THR A 193 9.60 -17.64 5.22
N LEU A 194 9.76 -17.42 3.91
CA LEU A 194 9.45 -18.44 2.91
C LEU A 194 10.40 -19.66 3.01
N LYS A 195 11.70 -19.42 3.27
CA LYS A 195 12.65 -20.51 3.54
C LYS A 195 12.30 -21.30 4.80
N ASP A 196 11.96 -20.61 5.90
CA ASP A 196 11.58 -21.26 7.15
C ASP A 196 10.28 -22.09 7.01
N LEU A 197 9.40 -21.75 6.05
CA LEU A 197 8.19 -22.50 5.71
C LEU A 197 8.45 -23.63 4.70
N GLY A 198 9.69 -23.87 4.28
CA GLY A 198 10.10 -25.01 3.45
C GLY A 198 10.06 -24.76 1.93
N ALA A 199 9.87 -23.54 1.46
CA ALA A 199 9.84 -23.23 0.04
C ALA A 199 11.19 -23.51 -0.65
N ASN A 200 11.14 -24.05 -1.88
CA ASN A 200 12.28 -24.03 -2.82
C ASN A 200 12.35 -22.61 -3.43
N LEU A 201 13.14 -21.73 -2.80
CA LEU A 201 13.10 -20.30 -3.03
C LEU A 201 14.22 -19.84 -3.96
N VAL A 202 13.84 -19.14 -5.05
CA VAL A 202 14.72 -18.30 -5.85
C VAL A 202 14.40 -16.84 -5.51
N ALA A 203 15.39 -16.09 -5.03
CA ALA A 203 15.18 -14.69 -4.64
C ALA A 203 16.05 -13.77 -5.52
N ILE A 204 15.43 -12.80 -6.14
CA ILE A 204 16.07 -11.75 -6.95
C ILE A 204 15.89 -10.39 -6.26
N HIS A 205 16.73 -9.42 -6.63
CA HIS A 205 16.73 -8.05 -6.08
C HIS A 205 16.75 -8.02 -4.54
N THR A 206 17.72 -8.74 -3.96
CA THR A 206 17.88 -8.92 -2.50
C THR A 206 19.18 -8.36 -1.95
N LYS A 207 19.88 -7.53 -2.73
CA LYS A 207 21.19 -6.95 -2.38
C LYS A 207 21.12 -5.42 -2.43
N PRO A 208 20.34 -4.80 -1.54
CA PRO A 208 20.22 -3.34 -1.52
C PRO A 208 21.58 -2.68 -1.26
N ASP A 209 21.91 -1.66 -2.04
CA ASP A 209 23.12 -0.83 -1.88
C ASP A 209 22.81 0.61 -1.44
N GLY A 210 21.52 0.91 -1.23
CA GLY A 210 21.02 2.24 -0.85
C GLY A 210 20.56 3.10 -2.03
N THR A 211 20.96 2.73 -3.26
CA THR A 211 20.65 3.51 -4.48
C THR A 211 19.83 2.74 -5.51
N ASN A 212 19.68 1.45 -5.33
CA ASN A 212 19.07 0.54 -6.29
C ASN A 212 17.62 0.13 -5.95
N ILE A 213 17.00 0.65 -4.88
CA ILE A 213 15.61 0.34 -4.52
C ILE A 213 14.64 0.69 -5.65
N ASN A 214 13.74 -0.22 -6.01
CA ASN A 214 12.75 -0.09 -7.09
C ASN A 214 13.34 0.15 -8.48
N ALA A 215 14.65 0.03 -8.67
CA ALA A 215 15.30 0.31 -9.96
C ALA A 215 15.07 -0.83 -10.95
N ASN A 216 14.06 -0.69 -11.80
CA ASN A 216 13.62 -1.70 -12.78
C ASN A 216 13.31 -3.07 -12.14
N CYS A 217 12.74 -3.08 -10.94
CA CYS A 217 12.41 -4.30 -10.19
C CYS A 217 11.20 -4.08 -9.28
N GLY A 218 10.74 -5.16 -8.66
CA GLY A 218 9.61 -5.15 -7.74
C GLY A 218 8.25 -5.03 -8.43
N SER A 219 7.22 -4.70 -7.67
CA SER A 219 5.81 -4.74 -8.11
C SER A 219 5.45 -3.71 -9.20
N THR A 220 6.32 -2.74 -9.49
CA THR A 220 6.14 -1.77 -10.57
C THR A 220 6.87 -2.12 -11.86
N HIS A 221 7.73 -3.16 -11.85
CA HIS A 221 8.51 -3.65 -12.98
C HIS A 221 8.55 -5.19 -12.95
N MET A 222 7.52 -5.81 -13.48
CA MET A 222 7.26 -7.24 -13.35
C MET A 222 7.99 -8.12 -14.37
N GLU A 223 8.59 -7.53 -15.40
CA GLU A 223 9.09 -8.22 -16.59
C GLU A 223 10.17 -9.25 -16.26
N GLU A 224 11.10 -8.89 -15.35
CA GLU A 224 12.15 -9.84 -14.96
C GLU A 224 11.59 -10.99 -14.13
N LEU A 225 10.67 -10.71 -13.19
CA LEU A 225 10.02 -11.75 -12.40
C LEU A 225 9.22 -12.71 -13.30
N GLN A 226 8.47 -12.18 -14.27
CA GLN A 226 7.69 -12.99 -15.22
C GLN A 226 8.59 -13.94 -16.02
N ALA A 227 9.67 -13.40 -16.58
CA ALA A 227 10.65 -14.21 -17.31
C ALA A 227 11.33 -15.25 -16.41
N ARG A 228 11.65 -14.87 -15.16
CA ARG A 228 12.31 -15.73 -14.18
C ARG A 228 11.44 -16.88 -13.72
N VAL A 229 10.14 -16.65 -13.48
CA VAL A 229 9.18 -17.71 -13.13
C VAL A 229 9.14 -18.78 -14.20
N VAL A 230 9.02 -18.38 -15.47
CA VAL A 230 9.00 -19.31 -16.60
C VAL A 230 10.33 -20.07 -16.76
N TYR A 231 11.47 -19.35 -16.68
CA TYR A 231 12.80 -19.94 -16.78
C TYR A 231 13.06 -20.99 -15.70
N GLU A 232 12.73 -20.65 -14.45
CA GLU A 232 12.89 -21.53 -13.30
C GLU A 232 11.84 -22.64 -13.23
N LYS A 233 10.82 -22.61 -14.06
CA LYS A 233 9.63 -23.47 -13.98
C LYS A 233 9.06 -23.44 -12.56
N ALA A 234 8.93 -22.25 -12.01
CA ALA A 234 8.40 -22.04 -10.68
C ALA A 234 6.87 -22.17 -10.66
N ASP A 235 6.32 -22.50 -9.50
CA ASP A 235 4.87 -22.60 -9.32
C ASP A 235 4.22 -21.21 -9.24
N VAL A 236 4.99 -20.20 -8.76
CA VAL A 236 4.51 -18.83 -8.56
C VAL A 236 5.69 -17.86 -8.41
N GLY A 237 5.47 -16.61 -8.84
CA GLY A 237 6.32 -15.46 -8.54
C GLY A 237 5.60 -14.48 -7.61
N LEU A 238 6.34 -13.81 -6.71
CA LEU A 238 5.84 -12.75 -5.84
C LEU A 238 6.77 -11.54 -5.95
N ALA A 239 6.25 -10.36 -6.30
CA ALA A 239 7.00 -9.11 -6.34
C ALA A 239 6.49 -8.14 -5.27
N PHE A 240 7.40 -7.62 -4.47
CA PHE A 240 7.12 -6.59 -3.47
C PHE A 240 7.47 -5.20 -3.99
N ASP A 241 6.95 -4.16 -3.36
CA ASP A 241 7.48 -2.81 -3.54
C ASP A 241 8.56 -2.48 -2.47
N GLY A 242 9.13 -1.28 -2.54
CA GLY A 242 10.30 -0.92 -1.73
C GLY A 242 10.12 -1.05 -0.22
N ASP A 243 8.93 -0.80 0.33
CA ASP A 243 8.62 -0.95 1.77
C ASP A 243 7.70 -2.15 2.06
N ALA A 244 7.43 -2.97 1.03
CA ALA A 244 6.75 -4.25 1.12
C ALA A 244 5.33 -4.20 1.73
N ASP A 245 4.65 -3.09 1.60
CA ASP A 245 3.23 -2.99 1.95
C ASP A 245 2.32 -3.46 0.80
N ARG A 246 2.92 -3.71 -0.39
CA ARG A 246 2.28 -4.22 -1.60
C ARG A 246 2.93 -5.51 -2.08
N MET A 247 2.12 -6.34 -2.75
CA MET A 247 2.59 -7.53 -3.45
C MET A 247 1.74 -7.82 -4.67
N LEU A 248 2.40 -8.07 -5.81
CA LEU A 248 1.78 -8.64 -7.00
C LEU A 248 2.35 -10.03 -7.27
N ALA A 249 1.57 -10.89 -7.94
CA ALA A 249 1.99 -12.24 -8.23
C ALA A 249 2.15 -12.50 -9.73
N VAL A 250 2.87 -13.59 -10.04
CA VAL A 250 3.04 -14.11 -11.40
C VAL A 250 2.69 -15.59 -11.37
N ASP A 251 1.83 -16.02 -12.27
CA ASP A 251 1.46 -17.44 -12.41
C ASP A 251 2.59 -18.28 -13.05
N GLU A 252 2.45 -19.59 -13.05
CA GLU A 252 3.43 -20.52 -13.60
C GLU A 252 3.62 -20.40 -15.12
N LYS A 253 2.77 -19.62 -15.81
CA LYS A 253 2.86 -19.33 -17.25
C LYS A 253 3.55 -17.99 -17.53
N GLY A 254 3.85 -17.20 -16.48
CA GLY A 254 4.44 -15.86 -16.58
C GLY A 254 3.42 -14.72 -16.68
N ASN A 255 2.13 -14.98 -16.46
CA ASN A 255 1.12 -13.94 -16.48
C ASN A 255 1.07 -13.20 -15.13
N LEU A 256 0.87 -11.90 -15.20
CA LEU A 256 0.62 -11.06 -14.03
C LEU A 256 -0.72 -11.42 -13.38
N VAL A 257 -0.72 -11.53 -12.06
CA VAL A 257 -1.90 -11.63 -11.19
C VAL A 257 -1.87 -10.44 -10.25
N ASP A 258 -2.73 -9.47 -10.50
CA ASP A 258 -2.74 -8.19 -9.78
C ASP A 258 -3.50 -8.24 -8.45
N GLY A 259 -3.55 -7.11 -7.73
CA GLY A 259 -4.21 -7.02 -6.43
C GLY A 259 -5.70 -7.35 -6.48
N ASP A 260 -6.38 -7.01 -7.55
CA ASP A 260 -7.80 -7.36 -7.71
C ASP A 260 -7.98 -8.87 -7.80
N GLN A 261 -7.21 -9.54 -8.65
CA GLN A 261 -7.26 -11.00 -8.76
C GLN A 261 -6.84 -11.70 -7.45
N LEU A 262 -5.83 -11.16 -6.75
CA LEU A 262 -5.39 -11.69 -5.45
C LEU A 262 -6.51 -11.60 -4.40
N MET A 263 -7.19 -10.45 -4.31
CA MET A 263 -8.33 -10.27 -3.41
C MET A 263 -9.50 -11.18 -3.79
N ALA A 264 -9.77 -11.36 -5.09
CA ALA A 264 -10.80 -12.27 -5.57
C ALA A 264 -10.51 -13.73 -5.17
N ILE A 265 -9.28 -14.20 -5.39
CA ILE A 265 -8.85 -15.55 -5.01
C ILE A 265 -8.97 -15.77 -3.50
N CYS A 266 -8.38 -14.87 -2.70
CA CYS A 266 -8.38 -14.98 -1.25
C CYS A 266 -9.81 -14.83 -0.68
N GLY A 267 -10.60 -13.88 -1.17
CA GLY A 267 -11.97 -13.65 -0.72
C GLY A 267 -12.91 -14.82 -1.01
N CYS A 268 -12.85 -15.41 -2.21
CA CYS A 268 -13.60 -16.62 -2.54
C CYS A 268 -13.20 -17.80 -1.66
N TYR A 269 -11.90 -17.96 -1.40
CA TYR A 269 -11.43 -18.98 -0.48
C TYR A 269 -11.90 -18.74 0.95
N MET A 270 -11.79 -17.52 1.48
CA MET A 270 -12.28 -17.14 2.81
C MET A 270 -13.79 -17.38 2.93
N LYS A 271 -14.57 -17.05 1.89
CA LYS A 271 -16.01 -17.36 1.87
C LYS A 271 -16.27 -18.85 1.97
N LYS A 272 -15.59 -19.66 1.17
CA LYS A 272 -15.69 -21.13 1.22
C LYS A 272 -15.35 -21.70 2.60
N LYS A 273 -14.39 -21.08 3.30
CA LYS A 273 -14.01 -21.46 4.68
C LYS A 273 -14.95 -20.90 5.75
N GLY A 274 -15.86 -20.00 5.41
CA GLY A 274 -16.74 -19.33 6.36
C GLY A 274 -16.02 -18.26 7.21
N THR A 275 -14.87 -17.75 6.74
CA THR A 275 -14.07 -16.73 7.44
C THR A 275 -14.21 -15.33 6.84
N LEU A 276 -14.85 -15.20 5.67
CA LEU A 276 -15.14 -13.89 5.07
C LEU A 276 -16.25 -13.19 5.84
N LYS A 277 -15.91 -12.19 6.64
CA LYS A 277 -16.90 -11.47 7.47
C LYS A 277 -17.93 -10.76 6.59
N LYS A 278 -19.20 -10.98 6.90
CA LYS A 278 -20.36 -10.41 6.18
C LYS A 278 -20.37 -10.71 4.67
N ASN A 279 -19.59 -11.70 4.21
CA ASN A 279 -19.40 -12.01 2.78
C ASN A 279 -19.04 -10.76 1.95
N THR A 280 -18.18 -9.88 2.49
CA THR A 280 -17.87 -8.58 1.89
C THR A 280 -16.36 -8.42 1.71
N ILE A 281 -15.97 -7.85 0.54
CA ILE A 281 -14.61 -7.39 0.25
C ILE A 281 -14.67 -5.90 -0.03
N VAL A 282 -13.78 -5.12 0.59
CA VAL A 282 -13.71 -3.67 0.39
C VAL A 282 -12.64 -3.34 -0.64
N VAL A 283 -13.02 -2.61 -1.68
CA VAL A 283 -12.13 -2.22 -2.78
C VAL A 283 -12.27 -0.72 -3.08
N THR A 284 -11.45 -0.20 -3.99
CA THR A 284 -11.61 1.19 -4.44
C THR A 284 -12.43 1.26 -5.73
N VAL A 285 -12.87 2.46 -6.09
CA VAL A 285 -13.53 2.71 -7.38
C VAL A 285 -12.63 2.41 -8.59
N MET A 286 -11.32 2.21 -8.39
CA MET A 286 -10.37 1.84 -9.45
C MET A 286 -10.34 0.34 -9.74
N THR A 287 -10.86 -0.49 -8.85
CA THR A 287 -10.91 -1.95 -9.03
C THR A 287 -11.65 -2.31 -10.31
N ASN A 288 -11.09 -3.25 -11.07
CA ASN A 288 -11.63 -3.69 -12.35
C ASN A 288 -13.09 -4.13 -12.25
N LEU A 289 -13.89 -3.82 -13.24
CA LEU A 289 -15.32 -4.19 -13.27
C LEU A 289 -15.54 -5.71 -13.14
N GLY A 290 -14.61 -6.52 -13.68
CA GLY A 290 -14.61 -7.97 -13.52
C GLY A 290 -14.67 -8.44 -12.06
N PHE A 291 -14.15 -7.66 -11.13
CA PHE A 291 -14.27 -7.93 -9.69
C PHE A 291 -15.73 -7.85 -9.20
N SER A 292 -16.48 -6.83 -9.66
CA SER A 292 -17.89 -6.70 -9.31
C SER A 292 -18.71 -7.83 -9.90
N LEU A 293 -18.46 -8.21 -11.15
CA LEU A 293 -19.11 -9.34 -11.81
C LEU A 293 -18.78 -10.68 -11.11
N MET A 294 -17.54 -10.86 -10.66
CA MET A 294 -17.15 -11.99 -9.82
C MET A 294 -17.93 -11.98 -8.50
N GLY A 295 -18.04 -10.82 -7.84
CA GLY A 295 -18.78 -10.68 -6.59
C GLY A 295 -20.23 -11.11 -6.72
N GLU A 296 -20.92 -10.69 -7.78
CA GLU A 296 -22.30 -11.11 -8.08
C GLU A 296 -22.41 -12.62 -8.29
N ARG A 297 -21.53 -13.19 -9.13
CA ARG A 297 -21.51 -14.63 -9.42
C ARG A 297 -21.23 -15.46 -8.18
N GLU A 298 -20.27 -15.06 -7.36
CA GLU A 298 -19.86 -15.78 -6.17
C GLU A 298 -20.71 -15.44 -4.93
N GLY A 299 -21.64 -14.49 -5.02
CA GLY A 299 -22.45 -14.00 -3.89
C GLY A 299 -21.58 -13.33 -2.81
N ILE A 300 -20.59 -12.56 -3.23
CA ILE A 300 -19.74 -11.71 -2.40
C ILE A 300 -20.15 -10.27 -2.61
N HIS A 301 -20.42 -9.54 -1.55
CA HIS A 301 -20.67 -8.11 -1.63
C HIS A 301 -19.36 -7.37 -1.87
N VAL A 302 -19.34 -6.47 -2.87
CA VAL A 302 -18.17 -5.65 -3.22
C VAL A 302 -18.44 -4.22 -2.77
N GLU A 303 -17.86 -3.83 -1.67
CA GLU A 303 -17.97 -2.47 -1.12
C GLU A 303 -16.91 -1.58 -1.77
N LYS A 304 -17.32 -0.43 -2.33
CA LYS A 304 -16.43 0.47 -3.07
C LYS A 304 -16.19 1.78 -2.32
N THR A 305 -14.92 2.12 -2.12
CA THR A 305 -14.50 3.37 -1.50
C THR A 305 -13.84 4.31 -2.51
N LYS A 306 -13.52 5.52 -2.08
CA LYS A 306 -12.59 6.40 -2.79
C LYS A 306 -11.22 5.75 -2.90
N VAL A 307 -10.40 6.22 -3.84
CA VAL A 307 -9.01 5.76 -4.01
C VAL A 307 -8.17 6.18 -2.81
N GLY A 308 -7.44 5.22 -2.29
CA GLY A 308 -6.54 5.36 -1.15
C GLY A 308 -6.81 4.29 -0.10
N ASP A 309 -5.76 3.61 0.32
CA ASP A 309 -5.78 2.52 1.30
C ASP A 309 -6.42 2.93 2.64
N ARG A 310 -6.30 4.20 3.00
CA ARG A 310 -6.94 4.78 4.18
C ARG A 310 -8.47 4.64 4.14
N TYR A 311 -9.11 4.98 3.00
CA TYR A 311 -10.56 4.87 2.87
C TYR A 311 -11.03 3.41 2.89
N VAL A 312 -10.22 2.50 2.35
CA VAL A 312 -10.47 1.06 2.45
C VAL A 312 -10.45 0.62 3.91
N LEU A 313 -9.40 0.98 4.65
CA LEU A 313 -9.24 0.63 6.06
C LEU A 313 -10.36 1.22 6.93
N GLU A 314 -10.68 2.51 6.78
CA GLU A 314 -11.77 3.17 7.51
C GLU A 314 -13.10 2.43 7.30
N ASN A 315 -13.45 2.13 6.06
CA ASN A 315 -14.66 1.38 5.74
C ASN A 315 -14.67 -0.01 6.36
N MET A 316 -13.52 -0.72 6.31
CA MET A 316 -13.38 -2.04 6.94
C MET A 316 -13.62 -1.98 8.45
N LEU A 317 -13.05 -0.99 9.13
CA LEU A 317 -13.18 -0.80 10.59
C LEU A 317 -14.62 -0.45 10.98
N GLU A 318 -15.24 0.51 10.31
CA GLU A 318 -16.60 0.96 10.57
C GLU A 318 -17.64 -0.16 10.40
N ASN A 319 -17.44 -0.99 9.38
CA ASN A 319 -18.41 -2.03 9.02
C ASN A 319 -18.02 -3.42 9.51
N GLY A 320 -16.81 -3.60 10.10
CA GLY A 320 -16.34 -4.88 10.60
C GLY A 320 -16.05 -5.90 9.50
N TYR A 321 -15.51 -5.47 8.37
CA TYR A 321 -15.00 -6.32 7.29
C TYR A 321 -13.56 -6.72 7.57
N ASN A 322 -13.07 -7.80 6.99
CA ASN A 322 -11.75 -8.33 7.30
C ASN A 322 -10.80 -8.51 6.11
N ILE A 323 -11.24 -8.21 4.90
CA ILE A 323 -10.37 -8.14 3.72
C ILE A 323 -10.74 -6.94 2.86
N GLY A 324 -9.75 -6.23 2.37
CA GLY A 324 -9.90 -5.14 1.42
C GLY A 324 -8.56 -4.68 0.89
N GLY A 325 -8.57 -3.86 -0.16
CA GLY A 325 -7.34 -3.35 -0.75
C GLY A 325 -7.51 -2.70 -2.11
N GLU A 326 -6.40 -2.65 -2.83
CA GLU A 326 -6.27 -1.97 -4.12
C GLU A 326 -5.63 -2.87 -5.18
N GLN A 327 -5.91 -2.61 -6.45
CA GLN A 327 -5.31 -3.30 -7.60
C GLN A 327 -3.76 -3.27 -7.55
N SER A 328 -3.18 -2.23 -6.97
CA SER A 328 -1.72 -2.08 -6.78
C SER A 328 -1.08 -3.16 -5.89
N GLY A 329 -1.88 -4.03 -5.27
CA GLY A 329 -1.40 -5.09 -4.38
C GLY A 329 -1.30 -4.69 -2.90
N HIS A 330 -1.77 -3.50 -2.51
CA HIS A 330 -1.94 -3.12 -1.11
C HIS A 330 -3.19 -3.80 -0.57
N ILE A 331 -3.04 -4.95 0.07
CA ILE A 331 -4.15 -5.77 0.57
C ILE A 331 -4.07 -5.88 2.09
N ILE A 332 -5.18 -5.61 2.75
CA ILE A 332 -5.33 -5.64 4.20
C ILE A 332 -6.09 -6.91 4.60
N PHE A 333 -5.48 -7.76 5.40
CA PHE A 333 -6.12 -8.84 6.12
C PHE A 333 -6.26 -8.39 7.59
N LEU A 334 -7.38 -7.75 7.91
CA LEU A 334 -7.55 -7.00 9.17
C LEU A 334 -7.58 -7.89 10.42
N ASP A 335 -7.87 -9.18 10.27
CA ASP A 335 -7.77 -10.14 11.38
C ASP A 335 -6.31 -10.44 11.78
N ASP A 336 -5.34 -10.17 10.86
CA ASP A 336 -3.92 -10.44 11.06
C ASP A 336 -3.10 -9.16 11.27
N ASN A 337 -3.24 -8.17 10.37
CA ASN A 337 -2.48 -6.91 10.45
C ASN A 337 -3.37 -5.69 10.14
N THR A 338 -2.94 -4.51 10.59
CA THR A 338 -3.70 -3.24 10.56
C THR A 338 -3.47 -2.39 9.32
N THR A 339 -2.65 -2.85 8.40
CA THR A 339 -2.32 -2.17 7.14
C THR A 339 -2.03 -3.20 6.05
N GLY A 340 -1.89 -2.77 4.82
CA GLY A 340 -1.43 -3.63 3.74
C GLY A 340 -0.10 -4.29 4.06
N ASP A 341 0.01 -5.58 3.75
CA ASP A 341 1.18 -6.39 4.06
C ASP A 341 1.44 -7.36 2.90
N GLY A 342 2.47 -7.04 2.10
CA GLY A 342 2.77 -7.83 0.92
C GLY A 342 3.16 -9.27 1.24
N LEU A 343 3.93 -9.48 2.31
CA LEU A 343 4.32 -10.85 2.71
C LEU A 343 3.12 -11.65 3.21
N LEU A 344 2.27 -11.04 4.03
CA LEU A 344 1.04 -11.67 4.51
C LEU A 344 0.10 -12.03 3.34
N SER A 345 -0.07 -11.12 2.39
CA SER A 345 -0.87 -11.34 1.17
C SER A 345 -0.31 -12.51 0.35
N GLY A 346 1.01 -12.57 0.18
CA GLY A 346 1.68 -13.69 -0.46
C GLY A 346 1.47 -15.01 0.27
N LEU A 347 1.56 -15.02 1.59
CA LEU A 347 1.33 -16.23 2.39
C LEU A 347 -0.11 -16.74 2.29
N HIS A 348 -1.11 -15.85 2.33
CA HIS A 348 -2.51 -16.23 2.11
C HIS A 348 -2.72 -16.82 0.71
N LEU A 349 -2.15 -16.22 -0.33
CA LEU A 349 -2.20 -16.78 -1.68
C LEU A 349 -1.58 -18.19 -1.73
N LEU A 350 -0.38 -18.36 -1.17
CA LEU A 350 0.33 -19.63 -1.13
C LEU A 350 -0.45 -20.69 -0.34
N GLN A 351 -1.13 -20.30 0.72
CA GLN A 351 -2.03 -21.18 1.46
C GLN A 351 -3.19 -21.66 0.59
N VAL A 352 -3.83 -20.74 -0.15
CA VAL A 352 -4.90 -21.11 -1.10
C VAL A 352 -4.41 -22.12 -2.12
N MET A 353 -3.23 -21.89 -2.74
CA MET A 353 -2.63 -22.80 -3.71
C MET A 353 -2.37 -24.19 -3.09
N LYS A 354 -1.77 -24.23 -1.90
CA LYS A 354 -1.45 -25.50 -1.19
C LYS A 354 -2.69 -26.28 -0.78
N GLU A 355 -3.70 -25.62 -0.21
CA GLU A 355 -4.90 -26.30 0.27
C GLU A 355 -5.85 -26.74 -0.85
N THR A 356 -5.85 -26.01 -1.97
CA THR A 356 -6.68 -26.38 -3.12
C THR A 356 -5.98 -27.33 -4.10
N GLY A 357 -4.65 -27.39 -4.08
CA GLY A 357 -3.84 -28.11 -5.06
C GLY A 357 -3.93 -27.53 -6.48
N ARG A 358 -4.49 -26.33 -6.65
CA ARG A 358 -4.65 -25.66 -7.94
C ARG A 358 -3.47 -24.76 -8.26
N LYS A 359 -3.16 -24.63 -9.54
CA LYS A 359 -2.19 -23.68 -10.06
C LYS A 359 -2.73 -22.24 -9.95
N LEU A 360 -1.82 -21.26 -9.90
CA LEU A 360 -2.23 -19.86 -9.80
C LEU A 360 -3.02 -19.40 -11.04
N SER A 361 -2.62 -19.85 -12.25
CA SER A 361 -3.36 -19.53 -13.47
C SER A 361 -4.81 -20.04 -13.46
N GLU A 362 -5.07 -21.17 -12.81
CA GLU A 362 -6.44 -21.70 -12.66
C GLU A 362 -7.23 -20.96 -11.57
N LEU A 363 -6.56 -20.52 -10.51
CA LEU A 363 -7.18 -19.74 -9.45
C LEU A 363 -7.56 -18.32 -9.93
N ALA A 364 -6.73 -17.73 -10.79
CA ALA A 364 -6.96 -16.41 -11.36
C ALA A 364 -8.20 -16.36 -12.28
N GLU A 365 -8.64 -17.47 -12.84
CA GLU A 365 -9.89 -17.58 -13.63
C GLU A 365 -11.16 -17.24 -12.81
N VAL A 366 -11.05 -17.12 -11.49
CA VAL A 366 -12.18 -16.68 -10.64
C VAL A 366 -12.66 -15.28 -11.00
N MET A 367 -11.80 -14.46 -11.59
CA MET A 367 -12.12 -13.10 -12.04
C MET A 367 -11.64 -12.90 -13.47
N GLU A 368 -12.54 -12.53 -14.37
CA GLU A 368 -12.18 -12.06 -15.71
C GLU A 368 -11.71 -10.59 -15.60
N VAL A 369 -10.47 -10.33 -16.04
CA VAL A 369 -9.95 -8.95 -16.10
C VAL A 369 -10.44 -8.32 -17.40
N LEU A 370 -11.31 -7.33 -17.29
CA LEU A 370 -11.81 -6.60 -18.46
C LEU A 370 -10.74 -5.60 -18.96
N PRO A 371 -10.56 -5.49 -20.28
CA PRO A 371 -9.75 -4.44 -20.87
C PRO A 371 -10.13 -3.05 -20.40
N GLN A 372 -9.13 -2.15 -20.30
CA GLN A 372 -9.29 -0.75 -19.88
C GLN A 372 -8.69 0.19 -20.92
N ALA A 373 -9.38 1.29 -21.19
CA ALA A 373 -8.87 2.42 -21.95
C ALA A 373 -8.83 3.67 -21.05
N LEU A 374 -7.68 4.34 -20.98
CA LEU A 374 -7.48 5.56 -20.18
C LEU A 374 -7.03 6.70 -21.09
N VAL A 375 -7.85 7.76 -21.18
CA VAL A 375 -7.57 8.95 -21.94
C VAL A 375 -7.67 10.20 -21.08
N ASN A 376 -6.74 11.13 -21.24
CA ASN A 376 -6.71 12.39 -20.49
C ASN A 376 -7.38 13.51 -21.27
N ALA A 377 -8.44 14.10 -20.72
CA ALA A 377 -9.09 15.30 -21.23
C ALA A 377 -8.46 16.55 -20.60
N LYS A 378 -7.94 17.48 -21.38
CA LYS A 378 -7.37 18.75 -20.87
C LYS A 378 -8.50 19.66 -20.41
N VAL A 379 -8.45 20.08 -19.15
CA VAL A 379 -9.47 20.92 -18.51
C VAL A 379 -8.82 21.90 -17.55
N PRO A 380 -9.20 23.20 -17.54
CA PRO A 380 -8.67 24.16 -16.57
C PRO A 380 -8.93 23.72 -15.13
N ASN A 381 -7.96 23.92 -14.22
CA ASN A 381 -8.04 23.47 -12.84
C ASN A 381 -9.31 23.91 -12.08
N HIS A 382 -9.79 25.13 -12.35
CA HIS A 382 -10.98 25.68 -11.67
C HIS A 382 -12.31 25.10 -12.18
N LYS A 383 -12.29 24.36 -13.29
CA LYS A 383 -13.47 23.72 -13.91
C LYS A 383 -13.49 22.20 -13.71
N LYS A 384 -12.35 21.54 -13.52
CA LYS A 384 -12.21 20.08 -13.60
C LYS A 384 -13.16 19.29 -12.69
N GLU A 385 -13.53 19.82 -11.53
CA GLU A 385 -14.48 19.18 -10.60
C GLU A 385 -15.94 19.27 -11.05
N LYS A 386 -16.22 20.15 -12.06
CA LYS A 386 -17.57 20.49 -12.50
C LYS A 386 -18.02 19.77 -13.78
N PHE A 387 -17.26 18.78 -14.25
CA PHE A 387 -17.57 18.13 -15.54
C PHE A 387 -18.99 17.58 -15.61
N MET A 388 -19.57 17.10 -14.49
CA MET A 388 -20.93 16.59 -14.42
C MET A 388 -22.01 17.69 -14.45
N GLU A 389 -21.66 18.95 -14.30
CA GLU A 389 -22.60 20.09 -14.41
C GLU A 389 -22.91 20.42 -15.89
N TYR A 390 -22.14 19.87 -16.83
CA TYR A 390 -22.37 20.03 -18.26
C TYR A 390 -23.27 18.93 -18.80
N THR A 391 -24.48 19.30 -19.22
CA THR A 391 -25.53 18.37 -19.66
C THR A 391 -25.04 17.43 -20.76
N GLU A 392 -24.33 17.95 -21.76
CA GLU A 392 -23.80 17.16 -22.88
C GLU A 392 -22.83 16.05 -22.42
N ILE A 393 -22.00 16.32 -21.41
CA ILE A 393 -21.07 15.34 -20.85
C ILE A 393 -21.84 14.29 -20.04
N ALA A 394 -22.77 14.72 -19.20
CA ALA A 394 -23.59 13.80 -18.39
C ALA A 394 -24.45 12.87 -19.24
N GLU A 395 -25.04 13.38 -20.31
CA GLU A 395 -25.81 12.58 -21.28
C GLU A 395 -24.93 11.59 -22.05
N ALA A 396 -23.74 11.99 -22.47
CA ALA A 396 -22.79 11.11 -23.16
C ALA A 396 -22.34 9.95 -22.24
N ILE A 397 -22.03 10.24 -20.97
CA ILE A 397 -21.68 9.20 -19.99
C ILE A 397 -22.82 8.21 -19.83
N LYS A 398 -24.04 8.72 -19.62
CA LYS A 398 -25.24 7.87 -19.45
C LYS A 398 -25.50 7.00 -20.68
N ALA A 399 -25.38 7.57 -21.88
CA ALA A 399 -25.53 6.81 -23.12
C ALA A 399 -24.52 5.67 -23.26
N LEU A 400 -23.26 5.90 -22.84
CA LEU A 400 -22.23 4.85 -22.84
C LEU A 400 -22.52 3.76 -21.78
N GLU A 401 -22.94 4.12 -20.57
CA GLU A 401 -23.33 3.16 -19.55
C GLU A 401 -24.54 2.30 -20.01
N GLU A 402 -25.52 2.90 -20.63
CA GLU A 402 -26.67 2.20 -21.23
C GLU A 402 -26.23 1.27 -22.37
N LYS A 403 -25.32 1.75 -23.24
CA LYS A 403 -24.74 0.95 -24.34
C LYS A 403 -24.03 -0.30 -23.84
N PHE A 404 -23.25 -0.17 -22.77
CA PHE A 404 -22.49 -1.28 -22.19
C PHE A 404 -23.39 -2.27 -21.41
N ASN A 405 -24.56 -1.86 -20.99
CA ASN A 405 -25.57 -2.72 -20.33
C ASN A 405 -25.01 -3.63 -19.22
N GLY A 406 -24.13 -3.06 -18.36
CA GLY A 406 -23.46 -3.77 -17.26
C GLY A 406 -22.22 -4.58 -17.64
N GLU A 407 -21.89 -4.72 -18.93
CA GLU A 407 -20.67 -5.38 -19.42
C GLU A 407 -19.50 -4.40 -19.67
N GLY A 408 -19.68 -3.15 -19.28
CA GLY A 408 -18.67 -2.11 -19.31
C GLY A 408 -18.96 -1.02 -18.28
N ARG A 409 -18.03 -0.11 -18.08
CA ARG A 409 -18.10 0.97 -17.10
C ARG A 409 -17.38 2.23 -17.60
N VAL A 410 -17.94 3.38 -17.28
CA VAL A 410 -17.30 4.69 -17.49
C VAL A 410 -16.92 5.26 -16.12
N LEU A 411 -15.64 5.57 -15.92
CA LEU A 411 -15.15 6.24 -14.72
C LEU A 411 -14.38 7.51 -15.08
N ILE A 412 -14.85 8.63 -14.59
CA ILE A 412 -14.24 9.94 -14.86
C ILE A 412 -13.72 10.50 -13.54
N ARG A 413 -12.45 10.96 -13.54
CA ARG A 413 -11.82 11.51 -12.35
C ARG A 413 -10.99 12.76 -12.68
N PRO A 414 -11.21 13.86 -11.93
CA PRO A 414 -10.29 15.00 -11.97
C PRO A 414 -8.90 14.60 -11.46
N SER A 415 -7.85 15.09 -12.12
CA SER A 415 -6.48 14.93 -11.61
C SER A 415 -6.27 15.84 -10.39
N GLY A 416 -5.67 15.30 -9.32
CA GLY A 416 -5.34 16.09 -8.11
C GLY A 416 -4.33 17.21 -8.41
N THR A 417 -3.35 16.92 -9.28
CA THR A 417 -2.18 17.80 -9.51
C THR A 417 -2.16 18.49 -10.88
N GLU A 418 -2.76 17.88 -11.90
CA GLU A 418 -2.68 18.35 -13.29
C GLU A 418 -3.99 18.99 -13.76
N PRO A 419 -3.96 19.92 -14.74
CA PRO A 419 -5.14 20.53 -15.33
C PRO A 419 -5.83 19.59 -16.35
N LEU A 420 -6.30 18.45 -15.88
CA LEU A 420 -6.97 17.44 -16.70
C LEU A 420 -7.98 16.61 -15.89
N VAL A 421 -8.86 15.98 -16.65
CA VAL A 421 -9.80 14.96 -16.20
C VAL A 421 -9.43 13.64 -16.87
N ARG A 422 -9.34 12.57 -16.10
CA ARG A 422 -9.03 11.22 -16.58
C ARG A 422 -10.33 10.50 -16.91
N VAL A 423 -10.44 10.07 -18.15
CA VAL A 423 -11.55 9.25 -18.66
C VAL A 423 -11.06 7.82 -18.75
N MET A 424 -11.64 6.93 -17.95
CA MET A 424 -11.38 5.51 -18.00
C MET A 424 -12.65 4.79 -18.44
N ILE A 425 -12.53 3.93 -19.44
CA ILE A 425 -13.61 3.03 -19.87
C ILE A 425 -13.12 1.60 -19.78
N GLU A 426 -13.95 0.73 -19.23
CA GLU A 426 -13.76 -0.71 -19.18
C GLU A 426 -14.82 -1.42 -20.01
N GLY A 427 -14.46 -2.52 -20.66
CA GLY A 427 -15.39 -3.32 -21.45
C GLY A 427 -14.70 -4.48 -22.14
N LYS A 428 -15.47 -5.38 -22.74
CA LYS A 428 -14.93 -6.61 -23.35
C LYS A 428 -14.14 -6.37 -24.65
N ASN A 429 -14.43 -5.30 -25.37
CA ASN A 429 -13.80 -5.01 -26.66
C ASN A 429 -12.83 -3.83 -26.55
N GLN A 430 -11.52 -4.11 -26.58
CA GLN A 430 -10.46 -3.12 -26.45
C GLN A 430 -10.60 -1.96 -27.45
N SER A 431 -10.81 -2.26 -28.73
CA SER A 431 -10.91 -1.21 -29.79
C SER A 431 -12.13 -0.32 -29.59
N GLU A 432 -13.25 -0.88 -29.13
CA GLU A 432 -14.46 -0.11 -28.86
C GLU A 432 -14.27 0.83 -27.67
N ILE A 433 -13.71 0.36 -26.56
CA ILE A 433 -13.50 1.19 -25.37
C ILE A 433 -12.46 2.30 -25.61
N GLU A 434 -11.43 2.04 -26.45
CA GLU A 434 -10.45 3.05 -26.85
C GLU A 434 -11.11 4.17 -27.67
N GLU A 435 -11.93 3.80 -28.66
CA GLU A 435 -12.66 4.77 -29.49
C GLU A 435 -13.63 5.64 -28.65
N GLU A 436 -14.41 5.00 -27.77
CA GLU A 436 -15.36 5.70 -26.91
C GLU A 436 -14.67 6.57 -25.86
N ALA A 437 -13.55 6.12 -25.28
CA ALA A 437 -12.77 6.92 -24.33
C ALA A 437 -12.18 8.17 -24.99
N GLN A 438 -11.70 8.03 -26.24
CA GLN A 438 -11.17 9.14 -27.01
C GLN A 438 -12.28 10.16 -27.32
N LYS A 439 -13.45 9.71 -27.82
CA LYS A 439 -14.60 10.58 -28.13
C LYS A 439 -15.06 11.34 -26.88
N LEU A 440 -15.17 10.65 -25.75
CA LEU A 440 -15.62 11.27 -24.50
C LEU A 440 -14.60 12.28 -23.97
N ALA A 441 -13.30 11.98 -24.05
CA ALA A 441 -12.24 12.91 -23.67
C ALA A 441 -12.18 14.16 -24.55
N GLU A 442 -12.44 14.02 -25.86
CA GLU A 442 -12.56 15.14 -26.80
C GLU A 442 -13.79 15.99 -26.48
N LEU A 443 -14.94 15.37 -26.22
CA LEU A 443 -16.16 16.08 -25.81
C LEU A 443 -15.90 16.91 -24.56
N ILE A 444 -15.33 16.29 -23.50
CA ILE A 444 -14.99 16.97 -22.25
C ILE A 444 -14.04 18.15 -22.50
N THR A 445 -12.99 17.93 -23.28
CA THR A 445 -12.02 18.97 -23.62
C THR A 445 -12.70 20.16 -24.33
N ASN A 446 -13.50 19.88 -25.37
CA ASN A 446 -14.14 20.92 -26.17
C ASN A 446 -15.23 21.71 -25.40
N THR A 447 -15.96 21.03 -24.51
CA THR A 447 -17.04 21.66 -23.73
C THR A 447 -16.49 22.47 -22.55
N MET A 448 -15.32 22.11 -22.00
CA MET A 448 -14.79 22.71 -20.77
C MET A 448 -13.60 23.66 -20.98
N LEU A 449 -12.98 23.71 -22.16
CA LEU A 449 -12.00 24.73 -22.48
C LEU A 449 -12.69 26.08 -22.67
#